data_5dc97d8f91c0264bb950f7137d49b440
#
_entry.id   5dc97d8f91c0264bb950f7137d49b440
#
_cell.length_a   1.000
_cell.length_b   1.000
_cell.length_c   1.000
_cell.angle_alpha   90.00
_cell.angle_beta   90.00
_cell.angle_gamma   90.00
#
_symmetry.space_group_name_H-M   'P 1'
#
loop_
_entity.id
_entity.type
_entity.pdbx_description
1 polymer ?
#
loop_
_entity_poly.entity_id
_entity_poly.type
_entity_poly.pdbx_seq_one_letter_code
_entity_poly.pdbx_strand_id
1 'polypeptide(L)'
;TVADASGENIKPQIIENYDGKDVVLKGSGDILKVDEFPYLAELKGRTLITTDGTTLLGADDKAGIAEIITVAEEIIKEGLPHGKICIGFTPDEEIARGAKHFDVEGFGADYAYTLDGDEEGEIQFENFNASTAFITIHGVSVHTGSAKDVMVNSQTIATEIHQMLPVNERPETTEGYE
;
A
#
# COMPACT_ATOMS: atom_id res chain seq x y z
N THR A 1 -5.54 0.74 -8.19
CA THR A 1 -4.29 1.41 -8.58
C THR A 1 -4.16 1.42 -10.09
N VAL A 2 -3.87 2.55 -10.67
CA VAL A 2 -3.51 2.64 -12.09
C VAL A 2 -1.99 2.55 -12.16
N ALA A 3 -1.50 1.44 -12.68
CA ALA A 3 -0.08 1.25 -12.87
C ALA A 3 0.35 1.77 -14.25
N ASP A 4 1.46 2.49 -14.30
CA ASP A 4 2.10 2.90 -15.56
C ASP A 4 2.76 1.72 -16.27
N ALA A 5 2.97 0.61 -15.55
CA ALA A 5 3.55 -0.62 -16.08
C ALA A 5 2.48 -1.73 -16.17
N SER A 6 2.61 -2.56 -17.22
CA SER A 6 1.74 -3.73 -17.42
C SER A 6 1.90 -4.74 -16.27
N GLY A 7 0.79 -5.38 -15.88
CA GLY A 7 0.79 -6.55 -14.99
C GLY A 7 0.77 -7.89 -15.74
N GLU A 8 0.98 -7.90 -17.06
CA GLU A 8 0.96 -9.09 -17.90
C GLU A 8 2.36 -9.67 -18.09
N ASN A 9 2.44 -10.99 -18.20
CA ASN A 9 3.71 -11.71 -18.43
C ASN A 9 4.78 -11.44 -17.37
N ILE A 10 4.40 -11.49 -16.12
CA ILE A 10 5.31 -11.29 -14.99
C ILE A 10 6.46 -12.30 -15.03
N LYS A 11 7.69 -11.79 -14.88
CA LYS A 11 8.92 -12.59 -14.86
C LYS A 11 9.63 -12.38 -13.54
N PRO A 12 9.36 -13.21 -12.53
CA PRO A 12 10.00 -13.07 -11.23
C PRO A 12 11.49 -13.44 -11.32
N GLN A 13 12.31 -12.67 -10.62
CA GLN A 13 13.70 -13.00 -10.34
C GLN A 13 13.78 -13.57 -8.92
N ILE A 14 14.32 -14.76 -8.77
CA ILE A 14 14.54 -15.39 -7.49
C ILE A 14 16.04 -15.30 -7.17
N ILE A 15 16.38 -14.65 -6.07
CA ILE A 15 17.75 -14.42 -5.62
C ILE A 15 17.91 -15.17 -4.30
N GLU A 16 18.42 -16.38 -4.37
CA GLU A 16 18.71 -17.19 -3.18
C GLU A 16 19.94 -16.66 -2.45
N ASN A 17 19.89 -16.72 -1.13
CA ASN A 17 20.98 -16.28 -0.26
C ASN A 17 21.48 -14.87 -0.63
N TYR A 18 20.53 -13.95 -0.69
CA TYR A 18 20.76 -12.55 -1.07
C TYR A 18 21.94 -11.94 -0.29
N ASP A 19 22.82 -11.23 -0.97
CA ASP A 19 24.06 -10.73 -0.38
C ASP A 19 23.93 -9.37 0.33
N GLY A 20 22.74 -8.74 0.29
CA GLY A 20 22.48 -7.46 0.91
C GLY A 20 22.94 -6.25 0.10
N LYS A 21 23.16 -6.40 -1.22
CA LYS A 21 23.62 -5.32 -2.11
C LYS A 21 22.54 -4.94 -3.12
N ASP A 22 22.86 -3.94 -3.92
CA ASP A 22 22.00 -3.47 -5.00
C ASP A 22 21.51 -4.62 -5.90
N VAL A 23 20.24 -4.56 -6.28
CA VAL A 23 19.60 -5.57 -7.13
C VAL A 23 19.32 -5.00 -8.50
N VAL A 24 19.88 -5.63 -9.54
CA VAL A 24 19.59 -5.28 -10.94
C VAL A 24 18.35 -6.02 -11.41
N LEU A 25 17.35 -5.28 -11.91
CA LEU A 25 16.18 -5.83 -12.57
C LEU A 25 16.51 -6.09 -14.04
N LYS A 26 16.65 -7.38 -14.38
CA LYS A 26 17.29 -7.82 -15.65
C LYS A 26 16.52 -7.45 -16.92
N GLY A 27 15.22 -7.20 -16.81
CA GLY A 27 14.36 -6.85 -17.95
C GLY A 27 14.40 -5.37 -18.29
N SER A 28 14.37 -4.49 -17.31
CA SER A 28 14.41 -3.03 -17.50
C SER A 28 15.82 -2.47 -17.41
N GLY A 29 16.71 -3.11 -16.64
CA GLY A 29 18.02 -2.58 -16.30
C GLY A 29 18.01 -1.63 -15.10
N ASP A 30 16.87 -1.40 -14.48
CA ASP A 30 16.75 -0.60 -13.27
C ASP A 30 17.47 -1.27 -12.10
N ILE A 31 17.85 -0.48 -11.13
CA ILE A 31 18.61 -0.95 -9.96
C ILE A 31 17.87 -0.55 -8.70
N LEU A 32 17.52 -1.54 -7.89
CA LEU A 32 17.07 -1.30 -6.51
C LEU A 32 18.33 -1.09 -5.65
N LYS A 33 18.59 0.14 -5.28
CA LYS A 33 19.80 0.50 -4.54
C LYS A 33 19.58 0.43 -3.05
N VAL A 34 20.52 -0.13 -2.34
CA VAL A 34 20.49 -0.18 -0.87
C VAL A 34 20.48 1.22 -0.25
N ASP A 35 21.14 2.20 -0.88
CA ASP A 35 21.13 3.58 -0.41
C ASP A 35 19.74 4.24 -0.52
N GLU A 36 18.92 3.82 -1.48
CA GLU A 36 17.54 4.30 -1.67
C GLU A 36 16.54 3.48 -0.85
N PHE A 37 16.83 2.18 -0.64
CA PHE A 37 16.02 1.23 0.09
C PHE A 37 16.87 0.50 1.15
N PRO A 38 17.21 1.14 2.29
CA PRO A 38 18.14 0.59 3.28
C PRO A 38 17.72 -0.76 3.86
N TYR A 39 16.41 -1.03 3.92
CA TYR A 39 15.85 -2.30 4.37
C TYR A 39 16.38 -3.51 3.57
N LEU A 40 16.75 -3.33 2.30
CA LEU A 40 17.34 -4.40 1.51
C LEU A 40 18.59 -5.01 2.16
N ALA A 41 19.40 -4.22 2.86
CA ALA A 41 20.58 -4.72 3.53
C ALA A 41 20.25 -5.72 4.66
N GLU A 42 19.09 -5.56 5.29
CA GLU A 42 18.60 -6.40 6.39
C GLU A 42 18.15 -7.78 5.90
N LEU A 43 17.79 -7.88 4.62
CA LEU A 43 17.35 -9.13 3.99
C LEU A 43 18.49 -10.05 3.59
N LYS A 44 19.74 -9.72 3.94
CA LYS A 44 20.91 -10.55 3.65
C LYS A 44 20.74 -11.98 4.16
N GLY A 45 21.05 -12.95 3.29
CA GLY A 45 20.92 -14.38 3.58
C GLY A 45 19.53 -14.95 3.31
N ARG A 46 18.53 -14.12 3.03
CA ARG A 46 17.19 -14.56 2.66
C ARG A 46 17.06 -14.82 1.16
N THR A 47 15.96 -15.41 0.75
CA THR A 47 15.58 -15.49 -0.66
C THR A 47 14.73 -14.27 -1.00
N LEU A 48 15.21 -13.45 -1.93
CA LEU A 48 14.51 -12.28 -2.41
C LEU A 48 13.80 -12.61 -3.72
N ILE A 49 12.55 -12.19 -3.86
CA ILE A 49 11.78 -12.32 -5.09
C ILE A 49 11.45 -10.92 -5.59
N THR A 50 11.86 -10.60 -6.81
CA THR A 50 11.57 -9.32 -7.49
C THR A 50 10.92 -9.57 -8.84
N THR A 51 10.41 -8.52 -9.48
CA THR A 51 10.13 -8.57 -10.94
C THR A 51 11.44 -8.41 -11.71
N ASP A 52 11.37 -8.52 -13.04
CA ASP A 52 12.48 -8.17 -13.91
C ASP A 52 12.53 -6.67 -14.27
N GLY A 53 11.62 -5.86 -13.71
CA GLY A 53 11.49 -4.43 -13.97
C GLY A 53 10.58 -4.07 -15.16
N THR A 54 10.10 -5.04 -15.92
CA THR A 54 9.15 -4.79 -17.02
C THR A 54 7.69 -4.77 -16.58
N THR A 55 7.43 -5.19 -15.34
CA THR A 55 6.11 -5.15 -14.71
C THR A 55 6.22 -4.52 -13.33
N LEU A 56 5.09 -4.04 -12.80
CA LEU A 56 5.03 -3.52 -11.45
C LEU A 56 5.41 -4.61 -10.44
N LEU A 57 6.13 -4.25 -9.39
CA LEU A 57 6.35 -5.14 -8.25
C LEU A 57 4.99 -5.38 -7.57
N GLY A 58 4.67 -6.62 -7.34
CA GLY A 58 3.32 -6.98 -6.93
C GLY A 58 3.30 -7.93 -5.74
N ALA A 59 4.16 -7.71 -4.72
CA ALA A 59 4.06 -8.45 -3.46
C ALA A 59 2.79 -8.09 -2.71
N ASP A 60 2.39 -6.86 -2.78
CA ASP A 60 1.16 -6.32 -2.21
C ASP A 60 -0.04 -6.62 -3.15
N ASP A 61 -1.05 -7.40 -2.72
CA ASP A 61 -0.97 -8.28 -1.51
C ASP A 61 -0.93 -9.75 -1.93
N LYS A 62 -0.19 -10.07 -2.97
CA LYS A 62 -0.03 -11.46 -3.43
C LYS A 62 0.79 -12.31 -2.46
N ALA A 63 1.58 -11.68 -1.60
CA ALA A 63 2.28 -12.35 -0.52
C ALA A 63 1.28 -12.92 0.48
N GLY A 64 0.35 -12.13 0.98
CA GLY A 64 -0.72 -12.58 1.88
C GLY A 64 -1.59 -13.67 1.26
N ILE A 65 -1.91 -13.59 -0.03
CA ILE A 65 -2.59 -14.67 -0.75
C ILE A 65 -1.78 -15.98 -0.68
N ALA A 66 -0.47 -15.91 -0.95
CA ALA A 66 0.40 -17.08 -0.93
C ALA A 66 0.50 -17.69 0.48
N GLU A 67 0.60 -16.87 1.50
CA GLU A 67 0.62 -17.30 2.91
C GLU A 67 -0.67 -18.01 3.30
N ILE A 68 -1.83 -17.42 3.02
CA ILE A 68 -3.15 -18.01 3.31
C ILE A 68 -3.30 -19.39 2.66
N ILE A 69 -2.96 -19.50 1.38
CA ILE A 69 -3.10 -20.77 0.64
C ILE A 69 -2.10 -21.80 1.15
N THR A 70 -0.86 -21.41 1.41
CA THR A 70 0.17 -22.32 1.95
C THR A 70 -0.22 -22.88 3.30
N VAL A 71 -0.69 -22.04 4.21
CA VAL A 71 -1.15 -22.48 5.54
C VAL A 71 -2.36 -23.43 5.41
N ALA A 72 -3.31 -23.12 4.54
CA ALA A 72 -4.46 -23.99 4.31
C ALA A 72 -4.05 -25.35 3.75
N GLU A 73 -3.12 -25.41 2.81
CA GLU A 73 -2.55 -26.66 2.28
C GLU A 73 -1.82 -27.47 3.35
N GLU A 74 -1.03 -26.82 4.20
CA GLU A 74 -0.32 -27.48 5.29
C GLU A 74 -1.27 -28.08 6.32
N ILE A 75 -2.31 -27.35 6.74
CA ILE A 75 -3.34 -27.84 7.66
C ILE A 75 -3.99 -29.13 7.12
N ILE A 76 -4.35 -29.14 5.84
CA ILE A 76 -4.97 -30.29 5.19
C ILE A 76 -3.98 -31.47 5.12
N LYS A 77 -2.77 -31.22 4.68
CA LYS A 77 -1.73 -32.23 4.47
C LYS A 77 -1.30 -32.88 5.77
N GLU A 78 -1.10 -32.12 6.82
CA GLU A 78 -0.66 -32.60 8.14
C GLU A 78 -1.83 -33.11 9.00
N GLY A 79 -3.08 -32.90 8.58
CA GLY A 79 -4.27 -33.25 9.34
C GLY A 79 -4.35 -32.52 10.69
N LEU A 80 -3.93 -31.28 10.73
CA LEU A 80 -3.91 -30.48 11.96
C LEU A 80 -5.32 -30.24 12.47
N PRO A 81 -5.55 -30.26 13.79
CA PRO A 81 -6.85 -29.91 14.35
C PRO A 81 -7.14 -28.42 14.09
N HIS A 82 -8.29 -28.14 13.52
CA HIS A 82 -8.72 -26.77 13.22
C HIS A 82 -10.24 -26.60 13.36
N GLY A 83 -10.69 -25.39 13.60
CA GLY A 83 -12.10 -25.00 13.47
C GLY A 83 -12.49 -24.77 12.01
N LYS A 84 -13.65 -24.17 11.80
CA LYS A 84 -14.05 -23.72 10.45
C LYS A 84 -13.12 -22.59 10.00
N ILE A 85 -12.48 -22.76 8.86
CA ILE A 85 -11.64 -21.74 8.22
C ILE A 85 -12.40 -21.22 7.00
N CYS A 86 -12.62 -19.92 6.95
CA CYS A 86 -13.20 -19.22 5.81
C CYS A 86 -12.09 -18.34 5.19
N ILE A 87 -11.91 -18.45 3.87
CA ILE A 87 -10.93 -17.65 3.15
C ILE A 87 -11.70 -16.71 2.23
N GLY A 88 -11.37 -15.42 2.27
CA GLY A 88 -11.97 -14.39 1.44
C GLY A 88 -10.89 -13.53 0.78
N PHE A 89 -11.07 -13.25 -0.49
CA PHE A 89 -10.25 -12.31 -1.24
C PHE A 89 -11.15 -11.21 -1.80
N THR A 90 -10.74 -9.97 -1.64
CA THR A 90 -11.50 -8.82 -2.13
C THR A 90 -10.68 -8.03 -3.16
N PRO A 91 -11.28 -7.60 -4.28
CA PRO A 91 -10.62 -6.69 -5.22
C PRO A 91 -10.75 -5.24 -4.75
N ASP A 92 -10.03 -4.34 -5.42
CA ASP A 92 -10.19 -2.89 -5.29
C ASP A 92 -9.88 -2.32 -3.89
N GLU A 93 -8.97 -2.96 -3.14
CA GLU A 93 -8.52 -2.47 -1.84
C GLU A 93 -7.92 -1.05 -1.97
N GLU A 94 -7.01 -0.84 -2.91
CA GLU A 94 -6.26 0.39 -3.20
C GLU A 94 -7.13 1.63 -3.49
N ILE A 95 -8.39 1.43 -3.76
CA ILE A 95 -9.38 2.49 -3.95
C ILE A 95 -10.48 2.46 -2.88
N ALA A 96 -10.21 1.83 -1.75
CA ALA A 96 -11.09 1.67 -0.59
C ALA A 96 -12.46 1.06 -0.93
N ARG A 97 -12.50 0.08 -1.83
CA ARG A 97 -13.74 -0.60 -2.24
C ARG A 97 -13.77 -2.08 -1.92
N GLY A 98 -12.69 -2.64 -1.37
CA GLY A 98 -12.57 -4.08 -1.11
C GLY A 98 -13.72 -4.66 -0.29
N ALA A 99 -14.12 -3.98 0.78
CA ALA A 99 -15.20 -4.45 1.65
C ALA A 99 -16.62 -4.09 1.16
N LYS A 100 -16.77 -3.27 0.12
CA LYS A 100 -18.07 -2.70 -0.27
C LYS A 100 -19.16 -3.71 -0.60
N HIS A 101 -18.79 -4.85 -1.14
CA HIS A 101 -19.70 -5.92 -1.56
C HIS A 101 -19.42 -7.24 -0.84
N PHE A 102 -18.60 -7.21 0.21
CA PHE A 102 -18.28 -8.40 0.98
C PHE A 102 -19.46 -8.78 1.87
N ASP A 103 -19.95 -10.00 1.70
CA ASP A 103 -21.05 -10.54 2.50
C ASP A 103 -20.52 -11.09 3.83
N VAL A 104 -20.43 -10.21 4.82
CA VAL A 104 -19.92 -10.53 6.16
C VAL A 104 -20.76 -11.61 6.84
N GLU A 105 -22.09 -11.54 6.72
CA GLU A 105 -23.00 -12.52 7.32
C GLU A 105 -22.85 -13.89 6.65
N GLY A 106 -22.83 -13.93 5.32
CA GLY A 106 -22.65 -15.15 4.55
C GLY A 106 -21.27 -15.76 4.71
N PHE A 107 -20.23 -14.95 4.95
CA PHE A 107 -18.89 -15.42 5.26
C PHE A 107 -18.84 -16.22 6.56
N GLY A 108 -19.60 -15.82 7.56
CA GLY A 108 -19.93 -16.62 8.74
C GLY A 108 -18.71 -17.04 9.57
N ALA A 109 -17.77 -16.14 9.76
CA ALA A 109 -16.63 -16.28 10.65
C ALA A 109 -16.85 -15.45 11.93
N ASP A 110 -16.41 -15.97 13.08
CA ASP A 110 -16.49 -15.27 14.36
C ASP A 110 -15.34 -14.27 14.52
N TYR A 111 -14.20 -14.53 13.90
CA TYR A 111 -12.99 -13.72 13.92
C TYR A 111 -12.41 -13.65 12.50
N ALA A 112 -11.72 -12.58 12.19
CA ALA A 112 -11.02 -12.41 10.93
C ALA A 112 -9.60 -11.86 11.15
N TYR A 113 -8.69 -12.28 10.30
CA TYR A 113 -7.34 -11.75 10.20
C TYR A 113 -7.15 -11.25 8.77
N THR A 114 -6.55 -10.09 8.61
CA THR A 114 -6.14 -9.56 7.31
C THR A 114 -4.63 -9.71 7.20
N LEU A 115 -4.16 -10.32 6.12
CA LEU A 115 -2.75 -10.53 5.84
C LEU A 115 -2.32 -9.52 4.77
N ASP A 116 -1.91 -8.35 5.22
CA ASP A 116 -1.57 -7.19 4.37
C ASP A 116 -0.62 -6.26 5.15
N GLY A 117 0.39 -6.86 5.78
CA GLY A 117 1.34 -6.15 6.63
C GLY A 117 2.63 -5.79 5.92
N ASP A 118 3.42 -4.92 6.54
CA ASP A 118 4.70 -4.44 6.03
C ASP A 118 5.86 -5.36 6.41
N GLU A 119 6.02 -5.66 7.69
CA GLU A 119 7.16 -6.38 8.22
C GLU A 119 6.84 -7.81 8.63
N GLU A 120 7.79 -8.71 8.40
CA GLU A 120 7.66 -10.10 8.79
C GLU A 120 7.50 -10.24 10.31
N GLY A 121 6.40 -10.87 10.73
CA GLY A 121 6.09 -11.11 12.14
C GLY A 121 5.40 -9.96 12.85
N GLU A 122 5.06 -8.90 12.16
CA GLU A 122 4.26 -7.81 12.68
C GLU A 122 2.79 -8.23 12.87
N ILE A 123 2.20 -7.80 13.96
CA ILE A 123 0.77 -7.96 14.24
C ILE A 123 0.21 -6.61 14.62
N GLN A 124 -0.67 -6.08 13.79
CA GLN A 124 -1.39 -4.84 14.03
C GLN A 124 -2.78 -5.17 14.59
N PHE A 125 -3.14 -4.57 15.70
CA PHE A 125 -4.43 -4.77 16.38
C PHE A 125 -5.18 -3.47 16.66
N GLU A 126 -4.70 -2.37 16.13
CA GLU A 126 -5.31 -1.04 16.23
C GLU A 126 -5.59 -0.48 14.83
N ASN A 127 -6.63 0.33 14.73
CA ASN A 127 -6.99 1.06 13.52
C ASN A 127 -6.81 2.55 13.73
N PHE A 128 -6.67 3.29 12.63
CA PHE A 128 -6.72 4.74 12.63
C PHE A 128 -7.97 5.23 11.91
N ASN A 129 -8.38 6.47 12.20
CA ASN A 129 -9.44 7.15 11.49
C ASN A 129 -8.83 8.07 10.43
N ALA A 130 -9.41 8.08 9.25
CA ALA A 130 -9.01 8.98 8.18
C ALA A 130 -10.24 9.59 7.50
N SER A 131 -10.07 10.82 7.00
CA SER A 131 -11.10 11.51 6.24
C SER A 131 -10.48 12.25 5.07
N THR A 132 -11.15 12.22 3.92
CA THR A 132 -10.75 12.98 2.74
C THR A 132 -11.73 14.13 2.53
N ALA A 133 -11.22 15.35 2.41
CA ALA A 133 -12.01 16.52 2.07
C ALA A 133 -11.68 16.99 0.65
N PHE A 134 -12.72 17.15 -0.17
CA PHE A 134 -12.60 17.76 -1.49
C PHE A 134 -13.05 19.21 -1.40
N ILE A 135 -12.15 20.17 -1.60
CA ILE A 135 -12.41 21.60 -1.47
C ILE A 135 -12.24 22.26 -2.84
N THR A 136 -13.30 22.87 -3.34
CA THR A 136 -13.26 23.67 -4.58
C THR A 136 -13.26 25.14 -4.22
N ILE A 137 -12.23 25.86 -4.67
CA ILE A 137 -12.06 27.29 -4.39
C ILE A 137 -12.21 28.08 -5.69
N HIS A 138 -13.16 28.98 -5.72
CA HIS A 138 -13.41 29.89 -6.85
C HIS A 138 -12.71 31.22 -6.62
N GLY A 139 -11.69 31.51 -7.41
CA GLY A 139 -11.01 32.79 -7.43
C GLY A 139 -11.59 33.77 -8.44
N VAL A 140 -11.09 35.00 -8.41
CA VAL A 140 -11.38 36.03 -9.41
C VAL A 140 -10.08 36.44 -10.08
N SER A 141 -9.93 36.08 -11.36
CA SER A 141 -8.76 36.45 -12.16
C SER A 141 -8.96 37.81 -12.82
N VAL A 142 -7.96 38.65 -12.73
CA VAL A 142 -7.91 39.98 -13.37
C VAL A 142 -6.51 40.27 -13.89
N HIS A 143 -6.37 41.27 -14.76
CA HIS A 143 -5.07 41.73 -15.21
C HIS A 143 -4.24 42.21 -14.02
N THR A 144 -2.96 41.86 -13.98
CA THR A 144 -2.07 42.12 -12.85
C THR A 144 -1.96 43.63 -12.47
N GLY A 145 -2.00 44.53 -13.45
CA GLY A 145 -2.04 45.97 -13.23
C GLY A 145 -3.30 46.51 -12.56
N SER A 146 -4.38 45.70 -12.50
CA SER A 146 -5.66 46.07 -11.89
C SER A 146 -6.07 45.11 -10.76
N ALA A 147 -5.12 44.33 -10.27
CA ALA A 147 -5.42 43.24 -9.36
C ALA A 147 -5.70 43.67 -7.92
N LYS A 148 -5.15 44.83 -7.53
CA LYS A 148 -5.27 45.35 -6.16
C LYS A 148 -6.76 45.51 -5.78
N ASP A 149 -7.13 44.95 -4.66
CA ASP A 149 -8.49 44.97 -4.07
C ASP A 149 -9.58 44.38 -4.95
N VAL A 150 -9.23 43.69 -6.05
CA VAL A 150 -10.18 43.05 -7.01
C VAL A 150 -9.91 41.57 -7.20
N MET A 151 -8.63 41.18 -7.32
CA MET A 151 -8.25 39.78 -7.50
C MET A 151 -8.56 38.97 -6.25
N VAL A 152 -9.18 37.80 -6.45
CA VAL A 152 -9.27 36.77 -5.42
C VAL A 152 -8.37 35.61 -5.82
N ASN A 153 -7.22 35.48 -5.17
CA ASN A 153 -6.26 34.42 -5.45
C ASN A 153 -6.64 33.13 -4.72
N SER A 154 -7.15 32.16 -5.45
CA SER A 154 -7.55 30.86 -4.90
C SER A 154 -6.38 30.09 -4.27
N GLN A 155 -5.15 30.31 -4.75
CA GLN A 155 -3.95 29.70 -4.17
C GLN A 155 -3.69 30.21 -2.74
N THR A 156 -3.87 31.51 -2.51
CA THR A 156 -3.74 32.09 -1.17
C THR A 156 -4.75 31.49 -0.21
N ILE A 157 -6.01 31.38 -0.65
CA ILE A 157 -7.08 30.78 0.16
C ILE A 157 -6.76 29.31 0.45
N ALA A 158 -6.28 28.55 -0.53
CA ALA A 158 -5.88 27.15 -0.34
C ALA A 158 -4.78 27.02 0.72
N THR A 159 -3.79 27.91 0.68
CA THR A 159 -2.70 27.94 1.67
C THR A 159 -3.22 28.27 3.07
N GLU A 160 -4.12 29.23 3.19
CA GLU A 160 -4.74 29.59 4.47
C GLU A 160 -5.53 28.42 5.05
N ILE A 161 -6.34 27.73 4.23
CA ILE A 161 -7.08 26.53 4.65
C ILE A 161 -6.11 25.44 5.15
N HIS A 162 -5.04 25.16 4.40
CA HIS A 162 -4.03 24.19 4.81
C HIS A 162 -3.40 24.55 6.17
N GLN A 163 -3.09 25.83 6.40
CA GLN A 163 -2.52 26.28 7.66
C GLN A 163 -3.49 26.18 8.86
N MET A 164 -4.79 26.15 8.60
CA MET A 164 -5.80 25.97 9.65
C MET A 164 -5.92 24.51 10.13
N LEU A 165 -5.41 23.54 9.35
CA LEU A 165 -5.43 22.14 9.77
C LEU A 165 -4.44 21.94 10.93
N PRO A 166 -4.86 21.24 12.00
CA PRO A 166 -3.95 20.90 13.09
C PRO A 166 -2.73 20.13 12.58
N VAL A 167 -1.55 20.52 13.03
CA VAL A 167 -0.29 19.93 12.54
C VAL A 167 -0.22 18.43 12.85
N ASN A 168 -0.72 18.02 14.02
CA ASN A 168 -0.72 16.62 14.46
C ASN A 168 -1.77 15.74 13.79
N GLU A 169 -2.66 16.32 12.97
CA GLU A 169 -3.67 15.59 12.22
C GLU A 169 -3.38 15.52 10.71
N ARG A 170 -2.22 16.02 10.29
CA ARG A 170 -1.80 15.96 8.89
C ARG A 170 -1.01 14.68 8.64
N PRO A 171 -1.19 14.00 7.50
CA PRO A 171 -0.48 12.74 7.20
C PRO A 171 1.04 12.83 7.32
N GLU A 172 1.62 13.98 6.93
CA GLU A 172 3.06 14.19 6.96
C GLU A 172 3.65 14.44 8.35
N THR A 173 2.81 14.65 9.36
CA THR A 173 3.27 15.03 10.71
C THR A 173 2.55 14.29 11.83
N THR A 174 1.54 13.49 11.53
CA THR A 174 0.86 12.66 12.53
C THR A 174 1.76 11.52 12.98
N GLU A 175 1.64 11.13 14.23
CA GLU A 175 2.36 10.00 14.83
C GLU A 175 1.35 9.03 15.45
N GLY A 176 1.56 7.72 15.23
CA GLY A 176 0.68 6.68 15.74
C GLY A 176 -0.67 6.65 15.04
N TYR A 177 -1.69 6.28 15.79
CA TYR A 177 -3.06 6.04 15.30
C TYR A 177 -4.07 7.13 15.72
N GLU A 178 -3.59 8.27 16.16
CA GLU A 178 -4.43 9.39 16.64
C GLU A 178 -4.77 10.40 15.53
#